data_6b3ff49edb93760c5e4087dc0c34f85c
#
_entry.id   6b3ff49edb93760c5e4087dc0c34f85c
#
_cell.length_a   1.000
_cell.length_b   1.000
_cell.length_c   1.000
_cell.angle_alpha   90.00
_cell.angle_beta   90.00
_cell.angle_gamma   90.00
#
_symmetry.space_group_name_H-M   'P 1'
#
loop_
_entity.id
_entity.type
_entity.pdbx_description
1 polymer ?
#
loop_
_entity_poly.entity_id
_entity_poly.type
_entity_poly.pdbx_seq_one_letter_code
_entity_poly.pdbx_strand_id
1 'polypeptide(L)'
;VYKRQAKASFSVGSERCYTGAEIQGERFFPGWYYAPEEKYVQQILQKIREAGYDPELTQYSFCTNGSHYAGEKGIPTIGLGPSREDLAHMVDEYVELTQLYGAVECYYAVMEALVL
;
A
#
# COMPACT_ATOMS: atom_id res chain seq x y z
N VAL A 1 30.79 15.43 33.46
CA VAL A 1 29.60 15.52 32.57
C VAL A 1 29.48 14.22 31.80
N TYR A 2 28.57 13.34 32.19
CA TYR A 2 28.29 12.11 31.43
C TYR A 2 27.54 12.49 30.16
N LYS A 3 28.21 12.48 29.02
CA LYS A 3 27.55 12.55 27.71
C LYS A 3 26.81 11.22 27.49
N ARG A 4 25.51 11.19 27.74
CA ARG A 4 24.67 10.05 27.36
C ARG A 4 24.57 10.05 25.85
N GLN A 5 25.19 9.07 25.20
CA GLN A 5 25.05 8.86 23.76
C GLN A 5 23.90 7.89 23.55
N ALA A 6 22.91 8.30 22.74
CA ALA A 6 21.89 7.42 22.25
C ALA A 6 22.25 6.98 20.81
N LYS A 7 22.09 5.70 20.51
CA LYS A 7 22.21 5.15 19.16
C LYS A 7 20.88 4.56 18.77
N ALA A 8 20.33 5.02 17.65
CA ALA A 8 19.14 4.43 17.05
C ALA A 8 19.57 3.53 15.88
N SER A 9 18.92 2.39 15.75
CA SER A 9 19.09 1.48 14.61
C SER A 9 17.79 0.71 14.37
N PHE A 10 17.57 0.30 13.14
CA PHE A 10 16.46 -0.61 12.82
C PHE A 10 16.76 -2.00 13.35
N SER A 11 15.72 -2.73 13.76
CA SER A 11 15.85 -4.11 14.20
C SER A 11 16.11 -5.02 13.00
N VAL A 12 16.93 -6.04 13.19
CA VAL A 12 17.11 -7.12 12.21
C VAL A 12 16.21 -8.28 12.62
N GLY A 13 15.38 -8.73 11.69
CA GLY A 13 14.59 -9.93 11.82
C GLY A 13 15.33 -11.15 11.27
N SER A 14 15.15 -12.30 11.91
CA SER A 14 15.61 -13.59 11.40
C SER A 14 14.46 -14.58 11.54
N GLU A 15 14.07 -15.22 10.44
CA GLU A 15 12.97 -16.18 10.39
C GLU A 15 13.42 -17.45 9.66
N ARG A 16 13.06 -18.61 10.23
CA ARG A 16 13.35 -19.88 9.60
C ARG A 16 12.18 -20.34 8.74
N CYS A 17 12.43 -20.52 7.44
CA CYS A 17 11.45 -21.03 6.50
C CYS A 17 11.16 -22.52 6.71
N TYR A 18 10.04 -23.01 6.18
CA TYR A 18 9.67 -24.43 6.22
C TYR A 18 10.71 -25.35 5.53
N THR A 19 11.49 -24.82 4.58
CA THR A 19 12.60 -25.53 3.93
C THR A 19 13.84 -25.67 4.82
N GLY A 20 13.86 -25.00 5.98
CA GLY A 20 15.01 -24.92 6.86
C GLY A 20 15.96 -23.76 6.53
N ALA A 21 15.74 -23.04 5.44
CA ALA A 21 16.50 -21.83 5.13
C ALA A 21 16.20 -20.71 6.15
N GLU A 22 17.21 -19.94 6.49
CA GLU A 22 17.08 -18.78 7.35
C GLU A 22 17.08 -17.51 6.49
N ILE A 23 16.07 -16.65 6.68
CA ILE A 23 15.97 -15.36 6.04
C ILE A 23 16.23 -14.30 7.10
N GLN A 24 17.22 -13.44 6.84
CA GLN A 24 17.53 -12.29 7.68
C GLN A 24 17.35 -11.01 6.89
N GLY A 25 16.84 -9.98 7.55
CA GLY A 25 16.68 -8.66 6.96
C GLY A 25 16.45 -7.57 7.98
N GLU A 26 16.84 -6.37 7.65
CA GLU A 26 16.51 -5.19 8.43
C GLU A 26 15.00 -4.94 8.34
N ARG A 27 14.35 -4.70 9.49
CA ARG A 27 12.92 -4.41 9.54
C ARG A 27 12.68 -2.92 9.32
N PHE A 28 12.91 -2.50 8.09
CA PHE A 28 12.66 -1.14 7.65
C PHE A 28 11.85 -1.15 6.35
N PHE A 29 10.72 -0.46 6.37
CA PHE A 29 9.84 -0.29 5.22
C PHE A 29 9.66 1.21 5.02
N PRO A 30 10.28 1.82 4.01
CA PRO A 30 10.15 3.25 3.78
C PRO A 30 8.70 3.64 3.50
N GLY A 31 8.26 4.72 4.14
CA GLY A 31 7.01 5.37 3.78
C GLY A 31 7.09 5.94 2.36
N TRP A 32 5.95 6.12 1.74
CA TRP A 32 5.86 6.76 0.43
C TRP A 32 4.63 7.65 0.35
N TYR A 33 4.73 8.65 -0.50
CA TYR A 33 3.68 9.63 -0.70
C TYR A 33 3.76 10.18 -2.12
N TYR A 34 2.63 10.34 -2.74
CA TYR A 34 2.47 11.07 -4.01
C TYR A 34 1.45 12.19 -3.80
N ALA A 35 1.76 13.37 -4.35
CA ALA A 35 0.87 14.51 -4.24
C ALA A 35 -0.45 14.24 -5.00
N PRO A 36 -1.59 14.70 -4.46
CA PRO A 36 -2.87 14.58 -5.16
C PRO A 36 -2.85 15.13 -6.59
N GLU A 37 -2.04 16.14 -6.84
CA GLU A 37 -1.92 16.84 -8.12
C GLU A 37 -1.13 16.09 -9.18
N GLU A 38 -0.48 14.98 -8.80
CA GLU A 38 0.25 14.13 -9.75
C GLU A 38 -0.66 13.69 -10.90
N LYS A 39 -0.16 13.83 -12.12
CA LYS A 39 -0.95 13.59 -13.33
C LYS A 39 -1.61 12.21 -13.34
N TYR A 40 -0.84 11.17 -13.01
CA TYR A 40 -1.36 9.79 -13.00
C TYR A 40 -2.42 9.58 -11.91
N VAL A 41 -2.29 10.24 -10.75
CA VAL A 41 -3.28 10.19 -9.67
C VAL A 41 -4.60 10.79 -10.16
N GLN A 42 -4.55 11.96 -10.78
CA GLN A 42 -5.73 12.63 -11.33
C GLN A 42 -6.39 11.84 -12.47
N GLN A 43 -5.60 11.23 -13.35
CA GLN A 43 -6.12 10.35 -14.41
C GLN A 43 -6.87 9.15 -13.83
N ILE A 44 -6.32 8.52 -12.82
CA ILE A 44 -6.95 7.39 -12.12
C ILE A 44 -8.27 7.81 -11.46
N LEU A 45 -8.26 8.90 -10.69
CA LEU A 45 -9.47 9.41 -10.05
C LEU A 45 -10.56 9.72 -11.06
N GLN A 46 -10.20 10.35 -12.19
CA GLN A 46 -11.14 10.64 -13.26
C GLN A 46 -11.76 9.36 -13.82
N LYS A 47 -10.96 8.35 -14.13
CA LYS A 47 -11.44 7.09 -14.70
C LYS A 47 -12.34 6.32 -13.73
N ILE A 48 -12.03 6.31 -12.45
CA ILE A 48 -12.89 5.70 -11.43
C ILE A 48 -14.24 6.44 -11.33
N ARG A 49 -14.24 7.80 -11.43
CA ARG A 49 -15.49 8.58 -11.47
C ARG A 49 -16.31 8.31 -12.73
N GLU A 50 -15.66 8.18 -13.88
CA GLU A 50 -16.31 7.78 -15.14
C GLU A 50 -16.95 6.40 -15.05
N ALA A 51 -16.40 5.49 -14.26
CA ALA A 51 -16.98 4.18 -13.96
C ALA A 51 -18.15 4.23 -12.94
N GLY A 52 -18.50 5.43 -12.43
CA GLY A 52 -19.64 5.62 -11.54
C GLY A 52 -19.33 5.54 -10.05
N TYR A 53 -18.07 5.54 -9.65
CA TYR A 53 -17.62 5.55 -8.26
C TYR A 53 -17.15 6.94 -7.83
N ASP A 54 -17.18 7.22 -6.52
CA ASP A 54 -16.71 8.49 -5.95
C ASP A 54 -15.48 8.22 -5.06
N PRO A 55 -14.27 8.16 -5.65
CA PRO A 55 -13.05 7.85 -4.92
C PRO A 55 -12.57 9.06 -4.12
N GLU A 56 -12.18 8.80 -2.89
CA GLU A 56 -11.45 9.74 -2.04
C GLU A 56 -9.97 9.34 -1.92
N LEU A 57 -9.08 10.34 -1.92
CA LEU A 57 -7.68 10.12 -1.61
C LEU A 57 -7.51 10.05 -0.10
N THR A 58 -6.87 8.99 0.34
CA THR A 58 -6.57 8.77 1.74
C THR A 58 -5.17 8.19 1.90
N GLN A 59 -4.84 7.74 3.08
CA GLN A 59 -3.56 7.11 3.40
C GLN A 59 -3.80 5.83 4.19
N TYR A 60 -2.91 4.87 4.03
CA TYR A 60 -2.87 3.69 4.89
C TYR A 60 -2.00 3.94 6.12
N SER A 61 -2.42 3.42 7.28
CA SER A 61 -1.65 3.44 8.52
C SER A 61 -0.74 2.23 8.68
N PHE A 62 -0.72 1.31 7.70
CA PHE A 62 0.05 0.08 7.72
C PHE A 62 0.98 -0.06 6.51
N CYS A 63 1.96 -0.96 6.61
CA CYS A 63 2.88 -1.26 5.52
C CYS A 63 2.24 -2.12 4.45
N THR A 64 2.57 -1.84 3.20
CA THR A 64 2.24 -2.67 2.03
C THR A 64 3.50 -2.88 1.19
N ASN A 65 3.43 -3.72 0.17
CA ASN A 65 4.49 -3.85 -0.83
C ASN A 65 4.78 -2.53 -1.58
N GLY A 66 3.90 -1.53 -1.47
CA GLY A 66 4.15 -0.17 -1.94
C GLY A 66 5.41 0.46 -1.36
N SER A 67 5.84 0.06 -0.15
CA SER A 67 7.13 0.47 0.42
C SER A 67 8.31 0.11 -0.48
N HIS A 68 8.28 -1.08 -1.11
CA HIS A 68 9.34 -1.51 -2.03
C HIS A 68 9.21 -0.86 -3.41
N TYR A 69 7.99 -0.79 -3.96
CA TYR A 69 7.78 -0.22 -5.29
C TYR A 69 7.96 1.29 -5.29
N ALA A 70 7.25 1.99 -4.44
CA ALA A 70 7.29 3.44 -4.35
C ALA A 70 8.44 3.93 -3.48
N GLY A 71 8.55 3.41 -2.25
CA GLY A 71 9.51 3.92 -1.27
C GLY A 71 10.97 3.65 -1.62
N GLU A 72 11.31 2.45 -2.11
CA GLU A 72 12.67 2.10 -2.49
C GLU A 72 12.99 2.37 -3.96
N LYS A 73 12.06 2.12 -4.86
CA LYS A 73 12.30 2.15 -6.32
C LYS A 73 11.73 3.39 -7.00
N GLY A 74 10.95 4.20 -6.30
CA GLY A 74 10.33 5.39 -6.89
C GLY A 74 9.32 5.10 -8.00
N ILE A 75 8.76 3.88 -8.02
CA ILE A 75 7.76 3.49 -9.02
C ILE A 75 6.43 4.12 -8.62
N PRO A 76 5.75 4.88 -9.50
CA PRO A 76 4.43 5.39 -9.23
C PRO A 76 3.48 4.28 -8.79
N THR A 77 2.91 4.42 -7.60
CA THR A 77 2.13 3.37 -6.95
C THR A 77 0.89 3.99 -6.31
N ILE A 78 -0.22 3.30 -6.38
CA ILE A 78 -1.43 3.61 -5.63
C ILE A 78 -1.88 2.40 -4.81
N GLY A 79 -2.60 2.65 -3.73
CA GLY A 79 -3.32 1.62 -3.00
C GLY A 79 -4.81 1.69 -3.37
N LEU A 80 -5.38 0.57 -3.74
CA LEU A 80 -6.79 0.41 -4.01
C LEU A 80 -7.20 -1.03 -3.70
N GLY A 81 -8.29 -1.21 -2.96
CA GLY A 81 -8.81 -2.53 -2.68
C GLY A 81 -10.20 -2.47 -2.03
N PRO A 82 -10.94 -3.59 -2.06
CA PRO A 82 -12.19 -3.70 -1.34
C PRO A 82 -11.94 -3.83 0.16
N SER A 83 -13.01 -3.66 0.95
CA SER A 83 -13.02 -3.75 2.41
C SER A 83 -12.51 -2.49 3.12
N ARG A 84 -12.46 -2.57 4.42
CA ARG A 84 -12.09 -1.48 5.32
C ARG A 84 -10.77 -1.81 6.00
N GLU A 85 -9.93 -0.81 6.21
CA GLU A 85 -8.62 -0.97 6.85
C GLU A 85 -8.71 -1.57 8.27
N ASP A 86 -9.75 -1.21 9.02
CA ASP A 86 -9.96 -1.67 10.39
C ASP A 86 -10.39 -3.16 10.50
N LEU A 87 -10.75 -3.79 9.38
CA LEU A 87 -11.03 -5.22 9.31
C LEU A 87 -9.80 -6.06 8.98
N ALA A 88 -8.72 -5.44 8.51
CA ALA A 88 -7.52 -6.15 8.11
C ALA A 88 -6.85 -6.83 9.32
N HIS A 89 -6.52 -8.11 9.16
CA HIS A 89 -5.87 -8.95 10.19
C HIS A 89 -6.68 -9.13 11.48
N MET A 90 -8.00 -8.96 11.41
CA MET A 90 -8.92 -9.24 12.51
C MET A 90 -9.41 -10.68 12.49
N VAL A 91 -9.82 -11.19 13.66
CA VAL A 91 -10.55 -12.46 13.72
C VAL A 91 -11.89 -12.29 13.01
N ASP A 92 -12.24 -13.25 12.16
CA ASP A 92 -13.44 -13.20 11.30
C ASP A 92 -13.42 -12.04 10.28
N GLU A 93 -12.23 -11.68 9.79
CA GLU A 93 -12.07 -10.73 8.68
C GLU A 93 -12.97 -11.11 7.51
N TYR A 94 -13.66 -10.13 6.94
CA TYR A 94 -14.56 -10.34 5.81
C TYR A 94 -14.47 -9.19 4.81
N VAL A 95 -14.93 -9.45 3.60
CA VAL A 95 -15.17 -8.46 2.55
C VAL A 95 -16.60 -8.61 2.03
N GLU A 96 -17.29 -7.51 1.85
CA GLU A 96 -18.61 -7.52 1.23
C GLU A 96 -18.50 -7.80 -0.27
N LEU A 97 -19.35 -8.69 -0.78
CA LEU A 97 -19.33 -9.06 -2.21
C LEU A 97 -19.56 -7.86 -3.13
N THR A 98 -20.38 -6.90 -2.72
CA THR A 98 -20.61 -5.66 -3.46
C THR A 98 -19.35 -4.84 -3.62
N GLN A 99 -18.52 -4.75 -2.57
CA GLN A 99 -17.21 -4.07 -2.62
C GLN A 99 -16.22 -4.85 -3.48
N LEU A 100 -16.25 -6.18 -3.42
CA LEU A 100 -15.39 -7.02 -4.25
C LEU A 100 -15.68 -6.82 -5.75
N TYR A 101 -16.94 -6.81 -6.14
CA TYR A 101 -17.35 -6.53 -7.52
C TYR A 101 -16.99 -5.11 -7.95
N GLY A 102 -17.25 -4.11 -7.10
CA GLY A 102 -16.88 -2.73 -7.37
C GLY A 102 -15.35 -2.55 -7.52
N ALA A 103 -14.55 -3.28 -6.75
CA ALA A 103 -13.11 -3.25 -6.88
C ALA A 103 -12.64 -3.73 -8.26
N VAL A 104 -13.28 -4.75 -8.85
CA VAL A 104 -12.95 -5.23 -10.21
C VAL A 104 -13.18 -4.11 -11.23
N GLU A 105 -14.29 -3.39 -11.16
CA GLU A 105 -14.59 -2.27 -12.06
C GLU A 105 -13.61 -1.11 -11.87
N CYS A 106 -13.26 -0.80 -10.61
CA CYS A 106 -12.24 0.21 -10.31
C CYS A 106 -10.85 -0.19 -10.84
N TYR A 107 -10.47 -1.48 -10.76
CA TYR A 107 -9.20 -1.95 -11.32
C TYR A 107 -9.16 -1.81 -12.86
N TYR A 108 -10.27 -2.06 -13.55
CA TYR A 108 -10.39 -1.79 -14.97
C TYR A 108 -10.18 -0.31 -15.28
N ALA A 109 -10.83 0.58 -14.54
CA ALA A 109 -10.67 2.02 -14.69
C ALA A 109 -9.23 2.48 -14.47
N VAL A 110 -8.54 1.91 -13.45
CA VAL A 110 -7.12 2.18 -13.20
C VAL A 110 -6.25 1.72 -14.36
N MET A 111 -6.46 0.50 -14.88
CA MET A 111 -5.70 0.00 -16.03
C MET A 111 -5.89 0.89 -17.26
N GLU A 112 -7.11 1.32 -17.56
CA GLU A 112 -7.38 2.27 -18.65
C GLU A 112 -6.67 3.62 -18.47
N ALA A 113 -6.63 4.12 -17.22
CA ALA A 113 -5.95 5.37 -16.93
C ALA A 113 -4.43 5.32 -17.15
N LEU A 114 -3.82 4.14 -17.03
CA LEU A 114 -2.37 3.96 -17.11
C LEU A 114 -1.87 3.54 -18.50
N VAL A 115 -2.76 3.05 -19.37
CA VAL A 115 -2.40 2.52 -20.70
C VAL A 115 -2.72 3.54 -21.82
N LEU A 116 -3.65 4.45 -21.59
CA LEU A 116 -4.05 5.50 -22.55
C LEU A 116 -3.42 6.85 -22.21
#